data_9b11cbe6987f9ee8fb858d1e7460e27b
#
_entry.id   9b11cbe6987f9ee8fb858d1e7460e27b
#
_cell.length_a   1.000
_cell.length_b   1.000
_cell.length_c   1.000
_cell.angle_alpha   90.00
_cell.angle_beta   90.00
_cell.angle_gamma   90.00
#
_symmetry.space_group_name_H-M   'P 1'
#
loop_
_entity.id
_entity.type
_entity.pdbx_description
1 polymer ?
#
loop_
_entity_poly.entity_id
_entity_poly.type
_entity_poly.pdbx_seq_one_letter_code
_entity_poly.pdbx_strand_id
1 'polypeptide(L)'
;MIGIKVWLDAQTSKQSTLLGHIANHLIREGHEVLFTCREYEYTVKAAERLGLNPIVAGKYSEGGPKEKVEADIERMEKLLHIVSEFRPELLIAYPDPPAARVAYGLGIKYLAITDSPHAEIPSRLSLPLATAVIFSVAIPKKLVTRFMYQEALAVQYEGVDELIWLYRSRPRKDYIESLGLRSKEYVVFRPREFMATYYKGLRRGVSVEDIVHVVSEAGLTPVILPRYSAHRELIRSLKDEGIDIQTIERSYDGVSLTYFARAVVTGGATLAREAALLMTTGITYFPQELHVNEYVRAKGYPLHKASSTEEIVNLIMGAPRTVKVFDGIISRWRKDFQDPLHVVLEIVNRWSA
;
A
#
# COMPACT_ATOMS: atom_id res chain seq x y z
N MET A 1 6.78 -22.66 -20.91
CA MET A 1 6.06 -23.20 -19.72
C MET A 1 4.59 -23.26 -20.06
N ILE A 2 3.85 -24.24 -19.54
CA ILE A 2 2.39 -24.27 -19.67
C ILE A 2 1.86 -23.23 -18.67
N GLY A 3 1.05 -22.28 -19.15
CA GLY A 3 0.45 -21.28 -18.28
C GLY A 3 -0.52 -21.93 -17.29
N ILE A 4 -0.49 -21.50 -16.04
CA ILE A 4 -1.45 -21.90 -15.00
C ILE A 4 -2.51 -20.82 -14.78
N LYS A 5 -3.61 -21.19 -14.12
CA LYS A 5 -4.65 -20.27 -13.70
C LYS A 5 -4.33 -19.69 -12.33
N VAL A 6 -4.14 -18.37 -12.25
CA VAL A 6 -3.77 -17.66 -11.02
C VAL A 6 -4.88 -16.71 -10.60
N TRP A 7 -5.28 -16.82 -9.37
CA TRP A 7 -6.21 -15.90 -8.73
C TRP A 7 -5.45 -14.89 -7.87
N LEU A 8 -5.66 -13.59 -8.10
CA LEU A 8 -5.14 -12.52 -7.24
C LEU A 8 -6.32 -11.81 -6.57
N ASP A 9 -6.21 -11.59 -5.27
CA ASP A 9 -7.27 -10.95 -4.49
C ASP A 9 -6.79 -9.76 -3.66
N ALA A 10 -7.47 -8.61 -3.80
CA ALA A 10 -7.08 -7.36 -3.17
C ALA A 10 -8.18 -6.75 -2.31
N GLN A 11 -7.85 -6.37 -1.06
CA GLN A 11 -8.75 -5.70 -0.13
C GLN A 11 -8.54 -4.19 -0.01
N THR A 12 -7.40 -3.67 -0.47
CA THR A 12 -7.03 -2.25 -0.34
C THR A 12 -6.37 -1.73 -1.62
N SER A 13 -6.33 -0.42 -1.79
CA SER A 13 -5.67 0.23 -2.94
C SER A 13 -4.19 -0.12 -3.06
N LYS A 14 -3.46 -0.27 -1.94
CA LYS A 14 -2.06 -0.74 -1.93
C LYS A 14 -1.97 -2.14 -2.52
N GLN A 15 -2.82 -3.04 -2.05
CA GLN A 15 -2.83 -4.43 -2.52
C GLN A 15 -3.21 -4.51 -4.00
N SER A 16 -4.22 -3.73 -4.44
CA SER A 16 -4.57 -3.66 -5.87
C SER A 16 -3.42 -3.17 -6.74
N THR A 17 -2.67 -2.18 -6.29
CA THR A 17 -1.50 -1.69 -7.03
C THR A 17 -0.42 -2.77 -7.12
N LEU A 18 -0.04 -3.35 -5.99
CA LEU A 18 1.00 -4.39 -5.92
C LEU A 18 0.62 -5.63 -6.73
N LEU A 19 -0.54 -6.21 -6.41
CA LEU A 19 -1.03 -7.43 -7.05
C LEU A 19 -1.35 -7.20 -8.54
N GLY A 20 -1.79 -5.98 -8.90
CA GLY A 20 -2.01 -5.62 -10.30
C GLY A 20 -0.72 -5.61 -11.13
N HIS A 21 0.40 -5.17 -10.58
CA HIS A 21 1.69 -5.30 -11.27
C HIS A 21 2.15 -6.75 -11.38
N ILE A 22 1.89 -7.59 -10.37
CA ILE A 22 2.13 -9.04 -10.45
C ILE A 22 1.24 -9.66 -11.53
N ALA A 23 -0.07 -9.37 -11.53
CA ALA A 23 -1.04 -9.85 -12.51
C ALA A 23 -0.60 -9.53 -13.95
N ASN A 24 -0.24 -8.28 -14.21
CA ASN A 24 0.22 -7.84 -15.53
C ASN A 24 1.52 -8.54 -15.97
N HIS A 25 2.37 -8.94 -15.03
CA HIS A 25 3.55 -9.73 -15.36
C HIS A 25 3.19 -11.17 -15.70
N LEU A 26 2.34 -11.80 -14.89
CA LEU A 26 1.87 -13.17 -15.12
C LEU A 26 1.11 -13.31 -16.45
N ILE A 27 0.25 -12.33 -16.81
CA ILE A 27 -0.44 -12.30 -18.10
C ILE A 27 0.56 -12.27 -19.27
N ARG A 28 1.63 -11.47 -19.15
CA ARG A 28 2.68 -11.40 -20.20
C ARG A 28 3.50 -12.69 -20.32
N GLU A 29 3.60 -13.46 -19.25
CA GLU A 29 4.24 -14.79 -19.24
C GLU A 29 3.31 -15.90 -19.70
N GLY A 30 2.06 -15.60 -20.05
CA GLY A 30 1.09 -16.54 -20.61
C GLY A 30 0.23 -17.28 -19.58
N HIS A 31 0.16 -16.79 -18.34
CA HIS A 31 -0.77 -17.31 -17.34
C HIS A 31 -2.17 -16.72 -17.53
N GLU A 32 -3.20 -17.50 -17.20
CA GLU A 32 -4.57 -16.98 -17.08
C GLU A 32 -4.76 -16.35 -15.69
N VAL A 33 -5.25 -15.13 -15.64
CA VAL A 33 -5.36 -14.36 -14.40
C VAL A 33 -6.80 -13.99 -14.10
N LEU A 34 -7.29 -14.39 -12.93
CA LEU A 34 -8.47 -13.83 -12.28
C LEU A 34 -8.04 -12.79 -11.25
N PHE A 35 -8.55 -11.57 -11.37
CA PHE A 35 -8.34 -10.53 -10.39
C PHE A 35 -9.65 -10.18 -9.68
N THR A 36 -9.74 -10.47 -8.39
CA THR A 36 -10.88 -10.09 -7.55
C THR A 36 -10.48 -8.98 -6.59
N CYS A 37 -11.43 -8.16 -6.19
CA CYS A 37 -11.18 -7.16 -5.17
C CYS A 37 -12.43 -6.89 -4.32
N ARG A 38 -12.21 -6.32 -3.14
CA ARG A 38 -13.27 -5.76 -2.30
C ARG A 38 -13.53 -4.31 -2.69
N GLU A 39 -14.79 -3.91 -2.72
CA GLU A 39 -15.15 -2.49 -2.85
C GLU A 39 -14.75 -1.74 -1.58
N TYR A 40 -13.67 -0.98 -1.68
CA TYR A 40 -13.14 -0.14 -0.61
C TYR A 40 -12.22 0.93 -1.18
N GLU A 41 -12.46 2.22 -0.82
CA GLU A 41 -11.66 3.36 -1.31
C GLU A 41 -11.43 3.32 -2.82
N TYR A 42 -10.18 3.26 -3.23
CA TYR A 42 -9.74 3.23 -4.63
C TYR A 42 -9.29 1.83 -5.08
N THR A 43 -9.68 0.76 -4.38
CA THR A 43 -9.23 -0.62 -4.66
C THR A 43 -9.54 -1.02 -6.11
N VAL A 44 -10.78 -0.84 -6.54
CA VAL A 44 -11.22 -1.12 -7.92
C VAL A 44 -10.47 -0.24 -8.92
N LYS A 45 -10.48 1.07 -8.68
CA LYS A 45 -9.85 2.06 -9.57
C LYS A 45 -8.33 1.88 -9.70
N ALA A 46 -7.67 1.39 -8.67
CA ALA A 46 -6.24 1.09 -8.72
C ALA A 46 -5.92 -0.07 -9.68
N ALA A 47 -6.75 -1.12 -9.71
CA ALA A 47 -6.62 -2.22 -10.66
C ALA A 47 -6.97 -1.78 -12.10
N GLU A 48 -8.10 -1.04 -12.28
CA GLU A 48 -8.52 -0.51 -13.58
C GLU A 48 -7.43 0.37 -14.22
N ARG A 49 -6.75 1.20 -13.43
CA ARG A 49 -5.65 2.05 -13.91
C ARG A 49 -4.47 1.25 -14.47
N LEU A 50 -4.29 0.02 -14.00
CA LEU A 50 -3.28 -0.91 -14.51
C LEU A 50 -3.79 -1.74 -15.72
N GLY A 51 -4.97 -1.41 -16.24
CA GLY A 51 -5.58 -2.10 -17.39
C GLY A 51 -6.25 -3.44 -17.04
N LEU A 52 -6.47 -3.71 -15.76
CA LEU A 52 -7.16 -4.92 -15.30
C LEU A 52 -8.68 -4.69 -15.23
N ASN A 53 -9.44 -5.77 -15.39
CA ASN A 53 -10.90 -5.79 -15.20
C ASN A 53 -11.21 -6.56 -13.89
N PRO A 54 -11.14 -5.92 -12.72
CA PRO A 54 -11.35 -6.62 -11.46
C PRO A 54 -12.82 -7.02 -11.27
N ILE A 55 -13.05 -8.24 -10.78
CA ILE A 55 -14.38 -8.67 -10.34
C ILE A 55 -14.55 -8.24 -8.86
N VAL A 56 -15.58 -7.45 -8.59
CA VAL A 56 -15.85 -6.96 -7.23
C VAL A 56 -16.58 -8.03 -6.43
N ALA A 57 -15.92 -8.54 -5.40
CA ALA A 57 -16.49 -9.49 -4.46
C ALA A 57 -16.59 -8.86 -3.06
N GLY A 58 -17.79 -8.44 -2.66
CA GLY A 58 -18.08 -7.81 -1.37
C GLY A 58 -17.56 -6.38 -1.22
N LYS A 59 -17.94 -5.76 -0.12
CA LYS A 59 -17.58 -4.38 0.26
C LYS A 59 -16.98 -4.31 1.66
N TYR A 60 -16.27 -3.25 1.95
CA TYR A 60 -15.78 -2.98 3.30
C TYR A 60 -16.94 -2.59 4.23
N SER A 61 -16.96 -3.16 5.44
CA SER A 61 -17.91 -2.75 6.49
C SER A 61 -17.24 -1.76 7.45
N GLU A 62 -17.85 -0.59 7.61
CA GLU A 62 -17.47 0.41 8.63
C GLU A 62 -18.11 0.09 10.00
N GLY A 63 -18.99 -0.92 10.06
CA GLY A 63 -19.73 -1.34 11.25
C GLY A 63 -18.87 -2.01 12.32
N GLY A 64 -19.56 -2.52 13.34
CA GLY A 64 -18.95 -3.24 14.46
C GLY A 64 -18.45 -4.64 14.10
N PRO A 65 -18.04 -5.43 15.10
CA PRO A 65 -17.52 -6.78 14.86
C PRO A 65 -18.52 -7.70 14.14
N LYS A 66 -19.81 -7.60 14.43
CA LYS A 66 -20.85 -8.43 13.81
C LYS A 66 -20.96 -8.12 12.31
N GLU A 67 -21.10 -6.85 11.96
CA GLU A 67 -21.23 -6.38 10.57
C GLU A 67 -19.98 -6.71 9.73
N LYS A 68 -18.80 -6.75 10.34
CA LYS A 68 -17.57 -7.20 9.68
C LYS A 68 -17.60 -8.69 9.37
N VAL A 69 -18.08 -9.52 10.28
CA VAL A 69 -18.23 -10.96 10.05
C VAL A 69 -19.29 -11.22 8.97
N GLU A 70 -20.43 -10.53 9.00
CA GLU A 70 -21.46 -10.61 7.95
C GLU A 70 -20.91 -10.25 6.57
N ALA A 71 -20.12 -9.18 6.48
CA ALA A 71 -19.47 -8.78 5.23
C ALA A 71 -18.44 -9.82 4.74
N ASP A 72 -17.71 -10.46 5.64
CA ASP A 72 -16.78 -11.54 5.30
C ASP A 72 -17.52 -12.80 4.80
N ILE A 73 -18.67 -13.16 5.40
CA ILE A 73 -19.50 -14.28 4.95
C ILE A 73 -20.04 -14.02 3.53
N GLU A 74 -20.64 -12.83 3.30
CA GLU A 74 -21.12 -12.43 1.97
C GLU A 74 -20.00 -12.46 0.92
N ARG A 75 -18.81 -12.01 1.32
CA ARG A 75 -17.65 -12.01 0.44
C ARG A 75 -17.19 -13.43 0.11
N MET A 76 -17.13 -14.34 1.10
CA MET A 76 -16.78 -15.74 0.89
C MET A 76 -17.74 -16.43 -0.08
N GLU A 77 -19.04 -16.19 0.03
CA GLU A 77 -20.05 -16.74 -0.87
C GLU A 77 -19.79 -16.31 -2.32
N LYS A 78 -19.58 -15.00 -2.55
CA LYS A 78 -19.27 -14.45 -3.89
C LYS A 78 -17.96 -15.02 -4.45
N LEU A 79 -16.90 -15.06 -3.63
CA LEU A 79 -15.61 -15.61 -4.04
C LEU A 79 -15.73 -17.10 -4.38
N LEU A 80 -16.49 -17.87 -3.60
CA LEU A 80 -16.70 -19.29 -3.86
C LEU A 80 -17.29 -19.54 -5.26
N HIS A 81 -18.31 -18.77 -5.67
CA HIS A 81 -18.91 -18.88 -7.00
C HIS A 81 -17.90 -18.52 -8.11
N ILE A 82 -17.27 -17.36 -8.01
CA ILE A 82 -16.31 -16.87 -9.02
C ILE A 82 -15.13 -17.83 -9.20
N VAL A 83 -14.56 -18.27 -8.09
CA VAL A 83 -13.35 -19.10 -8.07
C VAL A 83 -13.67 -20.54 -8.51
N SER A 84 -14.86 -21.07 -8.17
CA SER A 84 -15.29 -22.41 -8.62
C SER A 84 -15.48 -22.47 -10.14
N GLU A 85 -15.90 -21.39 -10.76
CA GLU A 85 -16.02 -21.28 -12.22
C GLU A 85 -14.65 -21.16 -12.89
N PHE A 86 -13.79 -20.29 -12.40
CA PHE A 86 -12.46 -20.05 -12.97
C PHE A 86 -11.49 -21.22 -12.73
N ARG A 87 -11.58 -21.90 -11.58
CA ARG A 87 -10.74 -23.03 -11.14
C ARG A 87 -9.24 -22.70 -11.15
N PRO A 88 -8.79 -21.72 -10.35
CA PRO A 88 -7.37 -21.40 -10.25
C PRO A 88 -6.59 -22.50 -9.51
N GLU A 89 -5.30 -22.61 -9.82
CA GLU A 89 -4.36 -23.50 -9.15
C GLU A 89 -3.63 -22.79 -8.00
N LEU A 90 -3.61 -21.48 -8.03
CA LEU A 90 -2.87 -20.63 -7.10
C LEU A 90 -3.65 -19.36 -6.75
N LEU A 91 -3.73 -19.05 -5.46
CA LEU A 91 -4.09 -17.73 -4.94
C LEU A 91 -2.82 -16.96 -4.58
N ILE A 92 -2.73 -15.69 -4.98
CA ILE A 92 -1.74 -14.73 -4.48
C ILE A 92 -2.50 -13.57 -3.82
N ALA A 93 -2.32 -13.39 -2.52
CA ALA A 93 -3.00 -12.34 -1.77
C ALA A 93 -2.19 -11.93 -0.52
N TYR A 94 -2.52 -10.76 0.03
CA TYR A 94 -2.18 -10.45 1.41
C TYR A 94 -3.02 -11.32 2.37
N PRO A 95 -2.74 -11.30 3.70
CA PRO A 95 -3.62 -11.94 4.67
C PRO A 95 -5.08 -11.46 4.51
N ASP A 96 -5.88 -12.31 3.89
CA ASP A 96 -7.29 -12.11 3.55
C ASP A 96 -8.10 -13.33 4.03
N PRO A 97 -8.79 -13.26 5.17
CA PRO A 97 -9.51 -14.40 5.72
C PRO A 97 -10.54 -15.02 4.77
N PRO A 98 -11.43 -14.26 4.10
CA PRO A 98 -12.35 -14.80 3.10
C PRO A 98 -11.66 -15.56 1.96
N ALA A 99 -10.67 -14.95 1.30
CA ALA A 99 -9.98 -15.57 0.18
C ALA A 99 -9.15 -16.79 0.60
N ALA A 100 -8.42 -16.69 1.71
CA ALA A 100 -7.64 -17.80 2.27
C ALA A 100 -8.53 -19.01 2.61
N ARG A 101 -9.71 -18.77 3.20
CA ARG A 101 -10.67 -19.82 3.55
C ARG A 101 -11.24 -20.51 2.31
N VAL A 102 -11.59 -19.74 1.27
CA VAL A 102 -12.10 -20.28 0.01
C VAL A 102 -11.00 -21.09 -0.69
N ALA A 103 -9.80 -20.55 -0.82
CA ALA A 103 -8.67 -21.23 -1.45
C ALA A 103 -8.38 -22.57 -0.75
N TYR A 104 -8.26 -22.58 0.58
CA TYR A 104 -8.00 -23.79 1.34
C TYR A 104 -9.12 -24.84 1.16
N GLY A 105 -10.39 -24.40 1.17
CA GLY A 105 -11.54 -25.29 1.00
C GLY A 105 -11.63 -25.95 -0.36
N LEU A 106 -11.11 -25.31 -1.40
CA LEU A 106 -11.08 -25.78 -2.77
C LEU A 106 -9.75 -26.47 -3.16
N GLY A 107 -8.80 -26.62 -2.22
CA GLY A 107 -7.51 -27.23 -2.48
C GLY A 107 -6.56 -26.36 -3.33
N ILE A 108 -6.79 -25.04 -3.41
CA ILE A 108 -5.98 -24.09 -4.14
C ILE A 108 -4.76 -23.72 -3.29
N LYS A 109 -3.55 -23.77 -3.87
CA LYS A 109 -2.34 -23.29 -3.18
C LYS A 109 -2.46 -21.81 -2.86
N TYR A 110 -2.01 -21.39 -1.69
CA TYR A 110 -2.04 -19.99 -1.30
C TYR A 110 -0.64 -19.46 -1.04
N LEU A 111 -0.23 -18.46 -1.86
CA LEU A 111 0.96 -17.66 -1.68
C LEU A 111 0.57 -16.33 -1.00
N ALA A 112 0.87 -16.21 0.28
CA ALA A 112 0.63 -14.98 1.01
C ALA A 112 1.82 -14.01 0.91
N ILE A 113 1.53 -12.72 0.76
CA ILE A 113 2.52 -11.64 0.85
C ILE A 113 2.18 -10.80 2.08
N THR A 114 3.13 -10.49 2.95
CA THR A 114 2.85 -9.66 4.12
C THR A 114 4.00 -8.71 4.49
N ASP A 115 3.63 -7.46 4.83
CA ASP A 115 4.53 -6.47 5.41
C ASP A 115 4.08 -6.04 6.82
N SER A 116 3.00 -6.60 7.32
CA SER A 116 2.27 -6.10 8.49
C SER A 116 2.01 -7.20 9.53
N PRO A 117 3.05 -7.79 10.15
CA PRO A 117 2.89 -8.85 11.16
C PRO A 117 2.15 -8.37 12.43
N HIS A 118 2.01 -7.05 12.60
CA HIS A 118 1.22 -6.42 13.66
C HIS A 118 -0.29 -6.46 13.40
N ALA A 119 -0.72 -6.72 12.16
CA ALA A 119 -2.11 -6.99 11.81
C ALA A 119 -2.48 -8.43 12.22
N GLU A 120 -2.63 -8.63 13.54
CA GLU A 120 -2.72 -9.96 14.14
C GLU A 120 -3.95 -10.74 13.69
N ILE A 121 -5.13 -10.11 13.63
CA ILE A 121 -6.38 -10.81 13.29
C ILE A 121 -6.35 -11.38 11.86
N PRO A 122 -6.09 -10.60 10.80
CA PRO A 122 -6.00 -11.19 9.48
C PRO A 122 -4.85 -12.19 9.35
N SER A 123 -3.71 -11.99 10.04
CA SER A 123 -2.61 -12.95 10.03
C SER A 123 -3.00 -14.29 10.65
N ARG A 124 -3.70 -14.30 11.78
CA ARG A 124 -4.19 -15.53 12.44
C ARG A 124 -5.23 -16.29 11.61
N LEU A 125 -6.03 -15.58 10.84
CA LEU A 125 -7.12 -16.18 10.06
C LEU A 125 -6.73 -16.57 8.64
N SER A 126 -5.54 -16.18 8.17
CA SER A 126 -5.10 -16.43 6.79
C SER A 126 -3.79 -17.22 6.70
N LEU A 127 -2.74 -16.82 7.44
CA LEU A 127 -1.41 -17.40 7.30
C LEU A 127 -1.31 -18.88 7.69
N PRO A 128 -2.12 -19.43 8.62
CA PRO A 128 -2.14 -20.87 8.86
C PRO A 128 -2.59 -21.70 7.64
N LEU A 129 -3.32 -21.08 6.71
CA LEU A 129 -3.86 -21.71 5.49
C LEU A 129 -2.93 -21.52 4.28
N ALA A 130 -1.85 -20.72 4.42
CA ALA A 130 -0.93 -20.45 3.33
C ALA A 130 0.03 -21.62 3.09
N THR A 131 0.28 -21.93 1.80
CA THR A 131 1.30 -22.89 1.37
C THR A 131 2.70 -22.26 1.46
N ALA A 132 2.80 -20.96 1.18
CA ALA A 132 4.02 -20.18 1.39
C ALA A 132 3.67 -18.76 1.80
N VAL A 133 4.58 -18.12 2.54
CA VAL A 133 4.47 -16.71 2.93
C VAL A 133 5.75 -15.98 2.54
N ILE A 134 5.60 -14.91 1.74
CA ILE A 134 6.71 -14.04 1.33
C ILE A 134 6.66 -12.75 2.15
N PHE A 135 7.81 -12.32 2.66
CA PHE A 135 7.94 -11.08 3.42
C PHE A 135 9.37 -10.55 3.41
N SER A 136 9.53 -9.26 3.71
CA SER A 136 10.83 -8.60 3.76
C SER A 136 11.73 -9.16 4.87
N VAL A 137 13.06 -9.23 4.61
CA VAL A 137 14.08 -9.49 5.66
C VAL A 137 14.06 -8.46 6.78
N ALA A 138 13.52 -7.27 6.53
CA ALA A 138 13.28 -6.26 7.56
C ALA A 138 12.43 -6.79 8.72
N ILE A 139 11.55 -7.74 8.46
CA ILE A 139 10.63 -8.31 9.45
C ILE A 139 11.29 -9.53 10.10
N PRO A 140 11.49 -9.54 11.42
CA PRO A 140 11.99 -10.72 12.11
C PRO A 140 11.14 -11.95 11.80
N LYS A 141 11.76 -13.00 11.28
CA LYS A 141 11.09 -14.20 10.77
C LYS A 141 10.06 -14.76 11.76
N LYS A 142 10.40 -14.78 13.05
CA LYS A 142 9.51 -15.27 14.14
C LYS A 142 8.18 -14.53 14.24
N LEU A 143 8.10 -13.26 13.83
CA LEU A 143 6.86 -12.46 13.89
C LEU A 143 5.84 -12.89 12.82
N VAL A 144 6.29 -13.54 11.76
CA VAL A 144 5.43 -14.07 10.70
C VAL A 144 5.20 -15.57 10.93
N THR A 145 6.26 -16.34 11.16
CA THR A 145 6.17 -17.81 11.28
C THR A 145 5.33 -18.28 12.47
N ARG A 146 5.16 -17.45 13.51
CA ARG A 146 4.25 -17.77 14.62
C ARG A 146 2.78 -17.94 14.21
N PHE A 147 2.40 -17.46 13.04
CA PHE A 147 1.06 -17.59 12.49
C PHE A 147 0.95 -18.67 11.41
N MET A 148 2.08 -19.19 10.95
CA MET A 148 2.12 -20.15 9.85
C MET A 148 1.96 -21.59 10.35
N TYR A 149 1.42 -22.42 9.48
CA TYR A 149 1.54 -23.87 9.67
C TYR A 149 3.01 -24.28 9.50
N GLN A 150 3.46 -25.25 10.30
CA GLN A 150 4.90 -25.60 10.37
C GLN A 150 5.52 -26.08 9.05
N GLU A 151 4.70 -26.65 8.16
CA GLU A 151 5.14 -27.15 6.84
C GLU A 151 5.11 -26.07 5.75
N ALA A 152 4.52 -24.89 6.04
CA ALA A 152 4.44 -23.80 5.09
C ALA A 152 5.82 -23.15 4.88
N LEU A 153 6.12 -22.78 3.64
CA LEU A 153 7.39 -22.13 3.30
C LEU A 153 7.40 -20.67 3.75
N ALA A 154 8.40 -20.29 4.54
CA ALA A 154 8.67 -18.91 4.91
C ALA A 154 9.82 -18.37 4.06
N VAL A 155 9.52 -17.46 3.11
CA VAL A 155 10.47 -16.92 2.15
C VAL A 155 10.67 -15.43 2.42
N GLN A 156 11.93 -15.03 2.61
CA GLN A 156 12.28 -13.63 2.81
C GLN A 156 13.01 -13.07 1.58
N TYR A 157 12.75 -11.79 1.27
CA TYR A 157 13.46 -11.05 0.23
C TYR A 157 14.14 -9.80 0.80
N GLU A 158 15.27 -9.41 0.23
CA GLU A 158 16.03 -8.21 0.63
C GLU A 158 15.45 -6.96 -0.03
N GLY A 159 14.31 -6.49 0.45
CA GLY A 159 13.60 -5.35 -0.12
C GLY A 159 12.36 -4.96 0.67
N VAL A 160 11.53 -4.16 0.04
CA VAL A 160 10.20 -3.78 0.55
C VAL A 160 9.18 -3.87 -0.58
N ASP A 161 7.92 -4.09 -0.22
CA ASP A 161 6.81 -4.32 -1.15
C ASP A 161 6.66 -3.24 -2.22
N GLU A 162 6.92 -1.98 -1.85
CA GLU A 162 6.80 -0.81 -2.72
C GLU A 162 7.63 -0.93 -4.01
N LEU A 163 8.72 -1.67 -3.98
CA LEU A 163 9.58 -1.88 -5.14
C LEU A 163 8.88 -2.66 -6.27
N ILE A 164 7.83 -3.47 -5.95
CA ILE A 164 7.07 -4.18 -6.99
C ILE A 164 6.47 -3.21 -7.99
N TRP A 165 5.90 -2.10 -7.54
CA TRP A 165 5.31 -1.11 -8.46
C TRP A 165 6.29 0.00 -8.84
N LEU A 166 7.24 0.38 -7.97
CA LEU A 166 8.18 1.44 -8.25
C LEU A 166 9.12 1.11 -9.41
N TYR A 167 9.63 -0.11 -9.50
CA TYR A 167 10.45 -0.55 -10.65
C TYR A 167 9.68 -0.51 -11.99
N ARG A 168 8.34 -0.60 -11.93
CA ARG A 168 7.44 -0.71 -13.09
C ARG A 168 6.68 0.57 -13.40
N SER A 169 7.00 1.63 -12.67
CA SER A 169 6.39 2.95 -12.85
C SER A 169 7.43 3.96 -13.33
N ARG A 170 6.96 5.03 -13.96
CA ARG A 170 7.77 6.19 -14.31
C ARG A 170 7.06 7.45 -13.88
N PRO A 171 7.70 8.35 -13.12
CA PRO A 171 7.10 9.63 -12.76
C PRO A 171 6.84 10.48 -14.01
N ARG A 172 5.66 11.05 -14.09
CA ARG A 172 5.20 11.88 -15.20
C ARG A 172 4.99 13.32 -14.74
N LYS A 173 5.76 14.24 -15.31
CA LYS A 173 5.66 15.65 -14.96
C LYS A 173 4.36 16.28 -15.49
N ASP A 174 3.94 15.88 -16.69
CA ASP A 174 2.67 16.28 -17.28
C ASP A 174 1.45 15.96 -16.38
N TYR A 175 1.53 14.87 -15.62
CA TYR A 175 0.49 14.52 -14.67
C TYR A 175 0.33 15.57 -13.55
N ILE A 176 1.43 15.96 -12.90
CA ILE A 176 1.33 16.97 -11.82
C ILE A 176 0.98 18.36 -12.39
N GLU A 177 1.45 18.69 -13.59
CA GLU A 177 1.12 19.93 -14.28
C GLU A 177 -0.37 19.99 -14.66
N SER A 178 -0.97 18.85 -15.05
CA SER A 178 -2.43 18.75 -15.30
C SER A 178 -3.27 18.96 -14.03
N LEU A 179 -2.65 18.83 -12.86
CA LEU A 179 -3.26 19.17 -11.57
C LEU A 179 -2.99 20.61 -11.14
N GLY A 180 -2.28 21.41 -11.95
CA GLY A 180 -1.87 22.78 -11.58
C GLY A 180 -0.72 22.83 -10.58
N LEU A 181 -0.04 21.70 -10.34
CA LEU A 181 1.06 21.60 -9.38
C LEU A 181 2.42 21.84 -10.03
N ARG A 182 3.35 22.41 -9.26
CA ARG A 182 4.75 22.58 -9.65
C ARG A 182 5.68 21.73 -8.81
N SER A 183 6.71 21.18 -9.44
CA SER A 183 7.69 20.32 -8.76
C SER A 183 8.33 21.01 -7.57
N LYS A 184 8.30 20.33 -6.42
CA LYS A 184 8.84 20.81 -5.13
C LYS A 184 8.16 22.06 -4.54
N GLU A 185 7.01 22.46 -5.10
CA GLU A 185 6.21 23.58 -4.57
C GLU A 185 4.92 23.13 -3.86
N TYR A 186 4.77 21.84 -3.61
CA TYR A 186 3.62 21.29 -2.90
C TYR A 186 4.01 20.21 -1.88
N VAL A 187 3.16 20.02 -0.88
CA VAL A 187 3.28 18.98 0.14
C VAL A 187 2.05 18.09 0.10
N VAL A 188 2.25 16.79 0.03
CA VAL A 188 1.15 15.81 0.02
C VAL A 188 0.81 15.39 1.45
N PHE A 189 -0.46 15.51 1.80
CA PHE A 189 -1.00 15.11 3.10
C PHE A 189 -1.96 13.94 2.92
N ARG A 190 -1.71 12.85 3.64
CA ARG A 190 -2.65 11.74 3.81
C ARG A 190 -2.93 11.55 5.30
N PRO A 191 -3.95 12.24 5.84
CA PRO A 191 -4.27 12.19 7.25
C PRO A 191 -4.56 10.77 7.73
N ARG A 192 -4.42 10.54 9.03
CA ARG A 192 -4.66 9.25 9.65
C ARG A 192 -6.14 8.88 9.68
N GLU A 193 -6.39 7.59 9.81
CA GLU A 193 -7.70 7.05 10.13
C GLU A 193 -7.98 7.24 11.63
N PHE A 194 -8.90 8.16 12.00
CA PHE A 194 -9.25 8.40 13.39
C PHE A 194 -9.95 7.19 14.06
N MET A 195 -10.52 6.29 13.26
CA MET A 195 -11.28 5.12 13.72
C MET A 195 -10.43 3.85 13.85
N ALA A 196 -9.17 3.87 13.46
CA ALA A 196 -8.31 2.69 13.56
C ALA A 196 -8.05 2.32 15.04
N THR A 197 -8.19 1.05 15.38
CA THR A 197 -8.11 0.52 16.76
C THR A 197 -6.78 0.83 17.45
N TYR A 198 -5.68 0.94 16.70
CA TYR A 198 -4.35 1.25 17.24
C TYR A 198 -4.13 2.74 17.59
N TYR A 199 -5.11 3.61 17.31
CA TYR A 199 -5.08 5.03 17.73
C TYR A 199 -5.90 5.32 19.00
N LYS A 200 -6.65 4.35 19.50
CA LYS A 200 -7.44 4.53 20.73
C LYS A 200 -6.52 4.79 21.92
N GLY A 201 -6.64 5.98 22.51
CA GLY A 201 -5.90 6.38 23.72
C GLY A 201 -4.66 7.26 23.48
N LEU A 202 -4.27 7.58 22.22
CA LEU A 202 -3.17 8.50 21.95
C LEU A 202 -3.65 9.95 21.97
N ARG A 203 -3.18 10.71 22.97
CA ARG A 203 -3.43 12.15 23.11
C ARG A 203 -2.58 12.97 22.11
N ARG A 204 -3.11 14.14 21.72
CA ARG A 204 -2.61 15.21 20.86
C ARG A 204 -1.07 15.28 20.74
N GLY A 205 -0.54 15.00 19.54
CA GLY A 205 0.86 15.28 19.22
C GLY A 205 1.03 15.94 17.85
N VAL A 206 0.13 15.68 16.90
CA VAL A 206 0.21 16.18 15.53
C VAL A 206 -1.11 16.80 15.12
N SER A 207 -1.09 18.10 14.78
CA SER A 207 -2.20 18.81 14.15
C SER A 207 -1.91 18.97 12.65
N VAL A 208 -2.68 18.27 11.82
CA VAL A 208 -2.58 18.41 10.37
C VAL A 208 -3.01 19.80 9.93
N GLU A 209 -3.99 20.40 10.59
CA GLU A 209 -4.50 21.72 10.37
C GLU A 209 -3.39 22.77 10.53
N ASP A 210 -2.69 22.80 11.69
CA ASP A 210 -1.59 23.73 11.95
C ASP A 210 -0.45 23.56 10.93
N ILE A 211 -0.14 22.32 10.52
CA ILE A 211 0.89 22.05 9.52
C ILE A 211 0.48 22.64 8.16
N VAL A 212 -0.79 22.48 7.77
CA VAL A 212 -1.32 23.01 6.51
C VAL A 212 -1.25 24.53 6.49
N HIS A 213 -1.57 25.21 7.59
CA HIS A 213 -1.41 26.66 7.72
C HIS A 213 0.03 27.11 7.46
N VAL A 214 0.99 26.55 8.18
CA VAL A 214 2.42 26.88 8.04
C VAL A 214 2.93 26.59 6.62
N VAL A 215 2.52 25.48 6.01
CA VAL A 215 2.87 25.12 4.64
C VAL A 215 2.34 26.13 3.63
N SER A 216 1.08 26.57 3.79
CA SER A 216 0.46 27.59 2.95
C SER A 216 1.13 28.97 3.10
N GLU A 217 1.40 29.40 4.32
CA GLU A 217 2.12 30.65 4.61
C GLU A 217 3.54 30.66 4.02
N ALA A 218 4.18 29.49 3.94
CA ALA A 218 5.47 29.32 3.29
C ALA A 218 5.42 29.30 1.74
N GLY A 219 4.25 29.52 1.14
CA GLY A 219 4.02 29.54 -0.31
C GLY A 219 4.05 28.16 -0.95
N LEU A 220 3.87 27.08 -0.18
CA LEU A 220 3.73 25.73 -0.69
C LEU A 220 2.25 25.36 -0.79
N THR A 221 1.86 24.65 -1.85
CA THR A 221 0.49 24.18 -2.03
C THR A 221 0.23 22.92 -1.19
N PRO A 222 -0.70 22.94 -0.21
CA PRO A 222 -1.14 21.73 0.47
C PRO A 222 -2.00 20.86 -0.45
N VAL A 223 -1.62 19.61 -0.67
CA VAL A 223 -2.40 18.62 -1.43
C VAL A 223 -2.91 17.54 -0.49
N ILE A 224 -4.22 17.52 -0.25
CA ILE A 224 -4.84 16.59 0.70
C ILE A 224 -5.47 15.42 -0.06
N LEU A 225 -5.14 14.19 0.40
CA LEU A 225 -5.70 12.93 -0.08
C LEU A 225 -6.71 12.42 0.97
N PRO A 226 -8.00 12.78 0.86
CA PRO A 226 -9.00 12.38 1.85
C PRO A 226 -9.33 10.88 1.70
N ARG A 227 -9.67 10.24 2.85
CA ARG A 227 -10.16 8.84 2.90
C ARG A 227 -11.56 8.74 3.50
N TYR A 228 -11.88 9.60 4.47
CA TYR A 228 -13.07 9.51 5.32
C TYR A 228 -13.83 10.83 5.35
N SER A 229 -15.09 10.77 5.80
CA SER A 229 -15.94 11.96 5.98
C SER A 229 -15.30 13.03 6.85
N ALA A 230 -14.64 12.65 7.95
CA ALA A 230 -13.92 13.56 8.84
C ALA A 230 -12.83 14.38 8.14
N HIS A 231 -12.19 13.82 7.09
CA HIS A 231 -11.21 14.58 6.30
C HIS A 231 -11.87 15.66 5.43
N ARG A 232 -13.13 15.46 5.02
CA ARG A 232 -13.90 16.48 4.28
C ARG A 232 -14.28 17.66 5.15
N GLU A 233 -14.55 17.44 6.45
CA GLU A 233 -14.78 18.50 7.43
C GLU A 233 -13.53 19.35 7.62
N LEU A 234 -12.38 18.72 7.83
CA LEU A 234 -11.08 19.41 7.89
C LEU A 234 -10.83 20.25 6.63
N ILE A 235 -11.03 19.69 5.44
CA ILE A 235 -10.85 20.38 4.16
C ILE A 235 -11.78 21.58 4.05
N ARG A 236 -13.04 21.45 4.50
CA ARG A 236 -14.01 22.54 4.48
C ARG A 236 -13.57 23.67 5.42
N SER A 237 -13.21 23.34 6.67
CA SER A 237 -12.70 24.34 7.64
C SER A 237 -11.55 25.15 7.06
N LEU A 238 -10.52 24.47 6.56
CA LEU A 238 -9.35 25.13 5.98
C LEU A 238 -9.67 26.03 4.78
N LYS A 239 -10.64 25.62 3.93
CA LYS A 239 -11.10 26.46 2.80
C LYS A 239 -11.91 27.66 3.26
N ASP A 240 -12.74 27.52 4.29
CA ASP A 240 -13.52 28.61 4.88
C ASP A 240 -12.60 29.66 5.52
N GLU A 241 -11.41 29.26 5.96
CA GLU A 241 -10.33 30.14 6.46
C GLU A 241 -9.52 30.79 5.32
N GLY A 242 -9.85 30.50 4.06
CA GLY A 242 -9.20 31.09 2.89
C GLY A 242 -7.90 30.43 2.46
N ILE A 243 -7.59 29.22 2.94
CA ILE A 243 -6.39 28.49 2.54
C ILE A 243 -6.60 27.84 1.19
N ASP A 244 -5.70 28.09 0.24
CA ASP A 244 -5.70 27.43 -1.06
C ASP A 244 -5.21 26.00 -0.94
N ILE A 245 -6.16 25.06 -0.82
CA ILE A 245 -5.90 23.64 -0.68
C ILE A 245 -6.32 22.90 -1.93
N GLN A 246 -5.46 22.07 -2.47
CA GLN A 246 -5.83 21.11 -3.49
C GLN A 246 -6.27 19.78 -2.88
N THR A 247 -7.35 19.19 -3.40
CA THR A 247 -7.87 17.89 -2.97
C THR A 247 -7.91 16.91 -4.13
N ILE A 248 -7.48 15.69 -3.89
CA ILE A 248 -7.55 14.62 -4.88
C ILE A 248 -8.43 13.50 -4.31
N GLU A 249 -9.70 13.49 -4.72
CA GLU A 249 -10.73 12.53 -4.28
C GLU A 249 -10.94 11.36 -5.25
N ARG A 250 -10.05 11.19 -6.21
CA ARG A 250 -10.09 10.12 -7.22
C ARG A 250 -8.83 9.30 -7.21
N SER A 251 -8.83 8.17 -7.90
CA SER A 251 -7.61 7.41 -8.14
C SER A 251 -6.55 8.29 -8.81
N TYR A 252 -5.33 8.29 -8.30
CA TYR A 252 -4.24 9.16 -8.70
C TYR A 252 -2.97 8.36 -9.02
N ASP A 253 -2.09 8.96 -9.81
CA ASP A 253 -0.73 8.45 -10.02
C ASP A 253 0.12 8.80 -8.79
N GLY A 254 0.19 7.85 -7.85
CA GLY A 254 0.90 8.04 -6.58
C GLY A 254 2.39 8.28 -6.79
N VAL A 255 3.01 7.57 -7.74
CA VAL A 255 4.44 7.69 -8.03
C VAL A 255 4.78 9.09 -8.53
N SER A 256 4.02 9.61 -9.49
CA SER A 256 4.23 10.99 -9.98
C SER A 256 3.98 12.02 -8.89
N LEU A 257 2.87 11.87 -8.16
CA LEU A 257 2.49 12.81 -7.10
C LEU A 257 3.54 12.87 -5.97
N THR A 258 4.09 11.72 -5.56
CA THR A 258 5.07 11.67 -4.47
C THR A 258 6.48 12.06 -4.91
N TYR A 259 6.90 11.68 -6.12
CA TYR A 259 8.25 11.99 -6.63
C TYR A 259 8.49 13.49 -6.77
N PHE A 260 7.52 14.23 -7.29
CA PHE A 260 7.64 15.67 -7.50
C PHE A 260 7.28 16.51 -6.28
N ALA A 261 6.73 15.93 -5.21
CA ALA A 261 6.41 16.66 -3.98
C ALA A 261 7.66 17.20 -3.26
N ARG A 262 7.52 18.28 -2.49
CA ARG A 262 8.52 18.73 -1.52
C ARG A 262 8.69 17.70 -0.42
N ALA A 263 7.58 17.30 0.17
CA ALA A 263 7.49 16.27 1.20
C ALA A 263 6.13 15.57 1.13
N VAL A 264 6.06 14.40 1.76
CA VAL A 264 4.83 13.63 1.94
C VAL A 264 4.63 13.38 3.43
N VAL A 265 3.51 13.83 3.97
CA VAL A 265 3.13 13.68 5.38
C VAL A 265 1.95 12.73 5.50
N THR A 266 2.09 11.65 6.26
CA THR A 266 1.03 10.65 6.38
C THR A 266 0.89 10.08 7.78
N GLY A 267 -0.35 9.83 8.20
CA GLY A 267 -0.66 9.05 9.39
C GLY A 267 -0.48 7.53 9.21
N GLY A 268 -0.26 7.06 7.98
CA GLY A 268 0.12 5.69 7.65
C GLY A 268 1.62 5.56 7.40
N ALA A 269 2.05 4.45 6.80
CA ALA A 269 3.46 4.19 6.55
C ALA A 269 3.83 4.06 5.06
N THR A 270 2.99 3.41 4.26
CA THR A 270 3.29 3.05 2.86
C THR A 270 3.63 4.27 1.99
N LEU A 271 2.82 5.34 2.06
CA LEU A 271 3.04 6.52 1.20
C LEU A 271 4.32 7.28 1.59
N ALA A 272 4.68 7.30 2.88
CA ALA A 272 5.96 7.89 3.32
C ALA A 272 7.16 7.05 2.84
N ARG A 273 7.05 5.70 2.87
CA ARG A 273 8.09 4.83 2.30
C ARG A 273 8.23 5.00 0.80
N GLU A 274 7.10 5.04 0.07
CA GLU A 274 7.09 5.29 -1.38
C GLU A 274 7.82 6.60 -1.70
N ALA A 275 7.48 7.69 -1.00
CA ALA A 275 8.14 8.98 -1.16
C ALA A 275 9.65 8.90 -0.89
N ALA A 276 10.04 8.27 0.22
CA ALA A 276 11.44 8.12 0.59
C ALA A 276 12.24 7.30 -0.43
N LEU A 277 11.69 6.19 -0.92
CA LEU A 277 12.30 5.39 -1.98
C LEU A 277 12.48 6.20 -3.27
N LEU A 278 11.59 7.13 -3.56
CA LEU A 278 11.67 8.10 -4.65
C LEU A 278 12.58 9.30 -4.33
N MET A 279 13.32 9.27 -3.22
CA MET A 279 14.19 10.37 -2.76
C MET A 279 13.45 11.68 -2.47
N THR A 280 12.17 11.61 -2.19
CA THR A 280 11.34 12.69 -1.63
C THR A 280 11.24 12.49 -0.12
N THR A 281 11.27 13.59 0.66
CA THR A 281 11.14 13.52 2.12
C THR A 281 9.80 12.91 2.51
N GLY A 282 9.84 11.68 3.04
CA GLY A 282 8.68 10.95 3.54
C GLY A 282 8.59 11.08 5.06
N ILE A 283 7.46 11.57 5.56
CA ILE A 283 7.23 11.80 7.00
C ILE A 283 6.01 11.00 7.43
N THR A 284 6.20 10.12 8.40
CA THR A 284 5.11 9.37 9.01
C THR A 284 4.95 9.76 10.49
N TYR A 285 3.70 9.98 10.91
CA TYR A 285 3.35 10.09 12.32
C TYR A 285 2.54 8.87 12.82
N PHE A 286 2.77 7.71 12.17
CA PHE A 286 2.23 6.44 12.64
C PHE A 286 2.78 6.12 14.03
N PRO A 287 1.93 5.73 15.02
CA PRO A 287 2.35 5.65 16.41
C PRO A 287 3.39 4.56 16.66
N GLN A 288 3.27 3.43 15.97
CA GLN A 288 4.19 2.30 16.14
C GLN A 288 5.42 2.45 15.25
N GLU A 289 6.57 1.94 15.70
CA GLU A 289 7.70 1.75 14.82
C GLU A 289 7.48 0.48 13.99
N LEU A 290 7.78 0.58 12.69
CA LEU A 290 7.61 -0.53 11.75
C LEU A 290 8.97 -0.98 11.25
N HIS A 291 9.27 -2.27 11.36
CA HIS A 291 10.52 -2.86 10.91
C HIS A 291 10.90 -2.49 9.47
N VAL A 292 9.92 -2.45 8.57
CA VAL A 292 10.14 -2.04 7.17
C VAL A 292 10.51 -0.56 7.05
N ASN A 293 10.03 0.32 7.94
CA ASN A 293 10.43 1.73 7.98
C ASN A 293 11.87 1.89 8.47
N GLU A 294 12.21 1.18 9.55
CA GLU A 294 13.58 1.17 10.08
C GLU A 294 14.59 0.67 9.04
N TYR A 295 14.23 -0.38 8.31
CA TYR A 295 15.06 -0.94 7.26
C TYR A 295 15.32 0.05 6.12
N VAL A 296 14.30 0.74 5.63
CA VAL A 296 14.44 1.76 4.58
C VAL A 296 15.29 2.94 5.08
N ARG A 297 15.05 3.37 6.31
CA ARG A 297 15.80 4.46 6.96
C ARG A 297 17.27 4.11 7.17
N ALA A 298 17.55 2.88 7.63
CA ALA A 298 18.92 2.38 7.83
C ALA A 298 19.73 2.33 6.54
N LYS A 299 19.07 2.20 5.37
CA LYS A 299 19.71 2.30 4.05
C LYS A 299 19.88 3.75 3.56
N GLY A 300 19.60 4.75 4.41
CA GLY A 300 19.83 6.17 4.13
C GLY A 300 18.81 6.80 3.17
N TYR A 301 17.59 6.29 3.10
CA TYR A 301 16.49 6.94 2.40
C TYR A 301 15.82 7.99 3.31
N PRO A 302 15.31 9.12 2.76
CA PRO A 302 14.77 10.23 3.54
C PRO A 302 13.38 9.92 4.11
N LEU A 303 13.31 8.90 4.96
CA LEU A 303 12.13 8.49 5.70
C LEU A 303 12.25 8.92 7.15
N HIS A 304 11.29 9.70 7.62
CA HIS A 304 11.27 10.23 8.98
C HIS A 304 10.02 9.79 9.73
N LYS A 305 10.19 9.53 11.02
CA LYS A 305 9.08 9.38 11.96
C LYS A 305 9.05 10.66 12.79
N ALA A 306 7.89 11.29 12.88
CA ALA A 306 7.68 12.49 13.67
C ALA A 306 6.54 12.29 14.67
N SER A 307 6.64 12.96 15.81
CA SER A 307 5.71 12.85 16.93
C SER A 307 4.99 14.17 17.27
N SER A 308 5.44 15.27 16.69
CA SER A 308 4.87 16.62 16.91
C SER A 308 4.69 17.38 15.60
N THR A 309 3.82 18.38 15.66
CA THR A 309 3.58 19.35 14.57
C THR A 309 4.87 20.07 14.20
N GLU A 310 5.61 20.58 15.19
CA GLU A 310 6.86 21.32 15.00
C GLU A 310 7.93 20.48 14.27
N GLU A 311 8.10 19.21 14.68
CA GLU A 311 9.04 18.30 14.04
C GLU A 311 8.68 18.06 12.56
N ILE A 312 7.39 17.90 12.23
CA ILE A 312 6.94 17.74 10.86
C ILE A 312 7.21 18.99 10.03
N VAL A 313 6.90 20.17 10.57
CA VAL A 313 7.15 21.46 9.92
C VAL A 313 8.64 21.63 9.61
N ASN A 314 9.51 21.38 10.59
CA ASN A 314 10.95 21.48 10.41
C ASN A 314 11.48 20.54 9.31
N LEU A 315 10.97 19.31 9.25
CA LEU A 315 11.31 18.34 8.19
C LEU A 315 10.84 18.79 6.80
N ILE A 316 9.65 19.39 6.70
CA ILE A 316 9.12 19.94 5.43
C ILE A 316 9.98 21.13 4.96
N MET A 317 10.28 22.05 5.87
CA MET A 317 11.06 23.26 5.53
C MET A 317 12.50 22.93 5.14
N GLY A 318 13.11 21.95 5.80
CA GLY A 318 14.44 21.41 5.49
C GLY A 318 14.49 20.50 4.25
N ALA A 319 13.35 20.13 3.67
CA ALA A 319 13.30 19.18 2.56
C ALA A 319 13.94 19.75 1.27
N PRO A 320 14.64 18.92 0.47
CA PRO A 320 15.28 19.34 -0.77
C PRO A 320 14.32 20.01 -1.76
N ARG A 321 14.80 21.09 -2.39
CA ARG A 321 14.05 21.86 -3.42
C ARG A 321 14.28 21.35 -4.84
N THR A 322 15.09 20.30 -5.00
CA THR A 322 15.44 19.74 -6.31
C THR A 322 14.94 18.30 -6.43
N VAL A 323 14.54 17.94 -7.63
CA VAL A 323 14.16 16.55 -7.96
C VAL A 323 15.43 15.76 -8.29
N LYS A 324 15.59 14.58 -7.74
CA LYS A 324 16.68 13.66 -8.10
C LYS A 324 16.39 13.00 -9.45
N VAL A 325 17.45 12.72 -10.21
CA VAL A 325 17.30 12.01 -11.49
C VAL A 325 16.79 10.59 -11.26
N PHE A 326 15.71 10.22 -11.92
CA PHE A 326 15.00 8.97 -11.67
C PHE A 326 15.85 7.71 -11.97
N ASP A 327 16.64 7.71 -13.02
CA ASP A 327 17.54 6.58 -13.34
C ASP A 327 18.61 6.36 -12.28
N GLY A 328 19.07 7.44 -11.62
CA GLY A 328 19.96 7.34 -10.47
C GLY A 328 19.29 6.68 -9.27
N ILE A 329 17.99 6.94 -9.07
CA ILE A 329 17.18 6.29 -8.03
C ILE A 329 17.04 4.78 -8.32
N ILE A 330 16.72 4.40 -9.57
CA ILE A 330 16.64 3.00 -9.98
C ILE A 330 17.98 2.28 -9.76
N SER A 331 19.09 2.92 -10.12
CA SER A 331 20.43 2.36 -9.92
C SER A 331 20.72 2.13 -8.44
N ARG A 332 20.27 3.04 -7.58
CA ARG A 332 20.36 2.89 -6.13
C ARG A 332 19.50 1.73 -5.62
N TRP A 333 18.25 1.59 -6.07
CA TRP A 333 17.40 0.45 -5.68
C TRP A 333 18.06 -0.89 -6.04
N ARG A 334 18.61 -1.03 -7.24
CA ARG A 334 19.30 -2.26 -7.67
C ARG A 334 20.51 -2.61 -6.81
N LYS A 335 21.17 -1.62 -6.23
CA LYS A 335 22.28 -1.82 -5.29
C LYS A 335 21.79 -2.19 -3.89
N ASP A 336 20.74 -1.54 -3.43
CA ASP A 336 20.30 -1.59 -2.04
C ASP A 336 19.29 -2.70 -1.77
N PHE A 337 18.56 -3.17 -2.81
CA PHE A 337 17.42 -4.06 -2.66
C PHE A 337 17.32 -5.10 -3.78
N GLN A 338 16.74 -6.23 -3.43
CA GLN A 338 16.19 -7.20 -4.38
C GLN A 338 14.80 -6.72 -4.87
N ASP A 339 14.48 -6.97 -6.14
CA ASP A 339 13.12 -6.77 -6.64
C ASP A 339 12.21 -7.92 -6.13
N PRO A 340 11.21 -7.62 -5.28
CA PRO A 340 10.39 -8.67 -4.67
C PRO A 340 9.55 -9.47 -5.68
N LEU A 341 9.25 -8.88 -6.86
CA LEU A 341 8.53 -9.59 -7.91
C LEU A 341 9.28 -10.85 -8.34
N HIS A 342 10.60 -10.81 -8.46
CA HIS A 342 11.37 -11.99 -8.85
C HIS A 342 11.17 -13.16 -7.89
N VAL A 343 11.08 -12.89 -6.58
CA VAL A 343 10.84 -13.92 -5.57
C VAL A 343 9.43 -14.51 -5.69
N VAL A 344 8.43 -13.67 -5.96
CA VAL A 344 7.06 -14.12 -6.24
C VAL A 344 7.06 -15.08 -7.45
N LEU A 345 7.69 -14.65 -8.55
CA LEU A 345 7.73 -15.43 -9.80
C LEU A 345 8.50 -16.75 -9.66
N GLU A 346 9.59 -16.77 -8.90
CA GLU A 346 10.33 -18.01 -8.61
C GLU A 346 9.43 -19.06 -7.95
N ILE A 347 8.55 -18.65 -7.03
CA ILE A 347 7.60 -19.56 -6.37
C ILE A 347 6.51 -19.99 -7.35
N VAL A 348 5.93 -19.04 -8.11
CA VAL A 348 4.91 -19.34 -9.12
C VAL A 348 5.47 -20.36 -10.12
N ASN A 349 6.66 -20.12 -10.68
CA ASN A 349 7.30 -21.01 -11.65
C ASN A 349 7.59 -22.41 -11.08
N ARG A 350 8.01 -22.48 -9.80
CA ARG A 350 8.24 -23.76 -9.11
C ARG A 350 6.94 -24.56 -8.93
N TRP A 351 5.81 -23.89 -8.80
CA TRP A 351 4.51 -24.56 -8.64
C TRP A 351 3.78 -24.81 -9.96
N SER A 352 4.26 -24.21 -11.07
CA SER A 352 3.78 -24.44 -12.44
C SER A 352 4.52 -25.55 -13.17
N ALA A 353 5.63 -26.05 -12.60
CA ALA A 353 6.44 -27.13 -13.12
C ALA A 353 5.93 -28.50 -12.58
#